data_945206121a9087732ce23b37a270e1e3
#
_entry.id   945206121a9087732ce23b37a270e1e3
#
_cell.length_a   1.000
_cell.length_b   1.000
_cell.length_c   1.000
_cell.angle_alpha   90.00
_cell.angle_beta   90.00
_cell.angle_gamma   90.00
#
_symmetry.space_group_name_H-M   'P 1'
#
loop_
_entity.id
_entity.type
_entity.pdbx_description
1 polymer ?
#
loop_
_entity_poly.entity_id
_entity_poly.type
_entity_poly.pdbx_seq_one_letter_code
_entity_poly.pdbx_strand_id
1 'polypeptide(L)'
;ETVDVDEYACVLSTEGVPESGTQLSPADIAAHKVTITGLASSTEYTAYAFANGSICSRITFTTKKGKPTGYTEIEWENVDWSTLSGKVLINISNDASIILPNNSIPADIEEIVFWGSETKPSVEINNIDFSGQCKKIEFYNLDIYSTNKGGNFVIYLDNQGKTNSGSVEKLVISSCMIRDFRGVIRVRKTTSNANTTIEIDDCIIKGLQGGHYGILHASDITGSSGAGSLASLKLNLTNSTIANLIGAASSIVRTANTQQNVTTNIENCTFYGLTTSGEQLMRDITGATCTFNVSNTLFAASNTNYKVFNSATVAPSNVSWQKVYATSDFKFTNTTSSTTYDTMTLSSSELFSCTDSNSEFTLTYGNNVSEEYKVIGDQRWNK
;
A
#
# COMPACT_ATOMS: atom_id res chain seq x y z
N GLU A 1 4.17 -8.15 -40.10
CA GLU A 1 4.90 -9.40 -40.32
C GLU A 1 4.96 -10.13 -38.98
N THR A 2 4.54 -11.40 -38.96
CA THR A 2 4.72 -12.27 -37.79
C THR A 2 6.18 -12.73 -37.80
N VAL A 3 6.88 -12.49 -36.70
CA VAL A 3 8.25 -12.94 -36.50
C VAL A 3 8.21 -14.26 -35.74
N ASP A 4 8.82 -15.31 -36.29
CA ASP A 4 8.92 -16.60 -35.63
C ASP A 4 10.02 -16.54 -34.57
N VAL A 5 9.62 -16.57 -33.32
CA VAL A 5 10.52 -16.62 -32.14
C VAL A 5 11.07 -18.05 -32.02
N ASP A 6 12.38 -18.18 -31.93
CA ASP A 6 13.09 -19.46 -31.84
C ASP A 6 13.88 -19.67 -30.54
N GLU A 7 14.22 -18.56 -29.83
CA GLU A 7 14.94 -18.60 -28.57
C GLU A 7 14.34 -17.64 -27.55
N TYR A 8 14.61 -17.89 -26.26
CA TYR A 8 14.30 -16.97 -25.18
C TYR A 8 15.45 -16.88 -24.17
N ALA A 9 15.57 -15.77 -23.48
CA ALA A 9 16.40 -15.63 -22.29
C ALA A 9 15.65 -14.87 -21.20
N CYS A 10 15.92 -15.17 -19.95
CA CYS A 10 15.41 -14.42 -18.82
C CYS A 10 16.54 -14.22 -17.82
N VAL A 11 16.91 -12.96 -17.61
CA VAL A 11 18.05 -12.56 -16.80
C VAL A 11 17.60 -11.53 -15.75
N LEU A 12 18.39 -11.33 -14.70
CA LEU A 12 18.15 -10.23 -13.77
C LEU A 12 18.17 -8.90 -14.54
N SER A 13 17.27 -7.99 -14.25
CA SER A 13 17.22 -6.69 -14.93
C SER A 13 18.49 -5.85 -14.73
N THR A 14 19.30 -6.19 -13.73
CA THR A 14 20.63 -5.57 -13.50
C THR A 14 21.75 -6.20 -14.32
N GLU A 15 21.49 -7.32 -14.98
CA GLU A 15 22.46 -7.95 -15.88
C GLU A 15 22.43 -7.32 -17.26
N GLY A 16 23.50 -7.51 -18.02
CA GLY A 16 23.58 -7.04 -19.39
C GLY A 16 22.61 -7.76 -20.32
N VAL A 17 22.41 -7.17 -21.51
CA VAL A 17 21.59 -7.80 -22.57
C VAL A 17 22.26 -9.12 -22.99
N PRO A 18 21.56 -10.27 -22.97
CA PRO A 18 22.14 -11.55 -23.35
C PRO A 18 22.46 -11.59 -24.86
N GLU A 19 23.58 -12.19 -25.23
CA GLU A 19 23.98 -12.34 -26.61
C GLU A 19 23.21 -13.44 -27.36
N SER A 20 22.69 -14.42 -26.63
CA SER A 20 21.88 -15.55 -27.14
C SER A 20 20.92 -16.05 -26.10
N GLY A 21 19.95 -16.85 -26.53
CA GLY A 21 18.93 -17.45 -25.68
C GLY A 21 19.01 -18.97 -25.60
N THR A 22 18.04 -19.53 -24.91
CA THR A 22 17.74 -20.96 -24.91
C THR A 22 16.75 -21.25 -26.04
N GLN A 23 17.03 -22.27 -26.83
CA GLN A 23 16.13 -22.69 -27.92
C GLN A 23 14.77 -23.11 -27.38
N LEU A 24 13.71 -22.64 -28.02
CA LEU A 24 12.34 -23.09 -27.74
C LEU A 24 12.15 -24.52 -28.20
N SER A 25 11.50 -25.32 -27.37
CA SER A 25 11.09 -26.66 -27.77
C SER A 25 9.98 -26.60 -28.83
N PRO A 26 9.81 -27.66 -29.69
CA PRO A 26 8.67 -27.71 -30.60
C PRO A 26 7.29 -27.61 -29.88
N ALA A 27 7.22 -28.06 -28.62
CA ALA A 27 6.01 -27.96 -27.83
C ALA A 27 5.73 -26.50 -27.38
N ASP A 28 6.76 -25.75 -26.99
CA ASP A 28 6.63 -24.32 -26.63
C ASP A 28 6.21 -23.50 -27.83
N ILE A 29 6.81 -23.77 -29.01
CA ILE A 29 6.46 -23.11 -30.27
C ILE A 29 5.00 -23.39 -30.63
N ALA A 30 4.58 -24.65 -30.58
CA ALA A 30 3.20 -25.05 -30.88
C ALA A 30 2.18 -24.47 -29.88
N ALA A 31 2.58 -24.32 -28.61
CA ALA A 31 1.75 -23.73 -27.57
C ALA A 31 1.79 -22.19 -27.55
N HIS A 32 2.67 -21.56 -28.34
CA HIS A 32 2.99 -20.12 -28.27
C HIS A 32 3.29 -19.66 -26.84
N LYS A 33 3.96 -20.48 -26.05
CA LYS A 33 4.20 -20.26 -24.63
C LYS A 33 5.45 -20.97 -24.15
N VAL A 34 6.26 -20.27 -23.39
CA VAL A 34 7.36 -20.85 -22.60
C VAL A 34 7.10 -20.63 -21.11
N THR A 35 7.41 -21.63 -20.29
CA THR A 35 7.35 -21.52 -18.83
C THR A 35 8.76 -21.42 -18.28
N ILE A 36 9.08 -20.29 -17.66
CA ILE A 36 10.36 -20.04 -17.03
C ILE A 36 10.24 -20.35 -15.55
N THR A 37 11.08 -21.23 -15.05
CA THR A 37 11.07 -21.67 -13.64
C THR A 37 12.38 -21.31 -12.94
N GLY A 38 12.44 -21.44 -11.60
CA GLY A 38 13.65 -21.18 -10.82
C GLY A 38 13.96 -19.71 -10.58
N LEU A 39 13.03 -18.81 -10.92
CA LEU A 39 13.19 -17.39 -10.64
C LEU A 39 13.08 -17.11 -9.13
N ALA A 40 13.96 -16.25 -8.62
CA ALA A 40 13.88 -15.79 -7.22
C ALA A 40 12.62 -14.92 -7.02
N SER A 41 12.04 -14.97 -5.82
CA SER A 41 10.86 -14.17 -5.47
C SER A 41 11.21 -12.70 -5.30
N SER A 42 10.24 -11.79 -5.51
CA SER A 42 10.39 -10.33 -5.37
C SER A 42 11.62 -9.79 -6.11
N THR A 43 11.91 -10.34 -7.26
CA THR A 43 13.11 -10.05 -8.04
C THR A 43 12.74 -9.59 -9.43
N GLU A 44 13.36 -8.51 -9.89
CA GLU A 44 13.13 -7.98 -11.23
C GLU A 44 13.95 -8.72 -12.27
N TYR A 45 13.28 -9.17 -13.32
CA TYR A 45 13.84 -9.87 -14.46
C TYR A 45 13.45 -9.18 -15.76
N THR A 46 14.34 -9.32 -16.76
CA THR A 46 13.99 -9.00 -18.13
C THR A 46 14.00 -10.28 -18.98
N ALA A 47 12.86 -10.59 -19.57
CA ALA A 47 12.74 -11.66 -20.55
C ALA A 47 12.93 -11.10 -21.97
N TYR A 48 13.69 -11.82 -22.76
CA TYR A 48 14.00 -11.51 -24.15
C TYR A 48 13.49 -12.62 -25.05
N ALA A 49 12.96 -12.26 -26.20
CA ALA A 49 12.63 -13.16 -27.29
C ALA A 49 13.59 -12.90 -28.46
N PHE A 50 14.09 -13.97 -29.07
CA PHE A 50 14.98 -13.89 -30.20
C PHE A 50 14.35 -14.54 -31.43
N ALA A 51 14.71 -14.02 -32.58
CA ALA A 51 14.42 -14.58 -33.89
C ALA A 51 15.66 -14.49 -34.75
N ASN A 52 16.13 -15.63 -35.26
CA ASN A 52 17.34 -15.74 -36.07
C ASN A 52 18.58 -15.08 -35.39
N GLY A 53 18.73 -15.31 -34.07
CA GLY A 53 19.84 -14.79 -33.27
C GLY A 53 19.79 -13.29 -32.97
N SER A 54 18.66 -12.62 -33.23
CA SER A 54 18.47 -11.20 -32.91
C SER A 54 17.29 -11.01 -31.98
N ILE A 55 17.43 -10.08 -31.01
CA ILE A 55 16.32 -9.74 -30.09
C ILE A 55 15.20 -9.08 -30.88
N CYS A 56 14.02 -9.69 -30.85
CA CYS A 56 12.80 -9.18 -31.48
C CYS A 56 11.80 -8.59 -30.48
N SER A 57 11.90 -8.97 -29.20
CA SER A 57 11.05 -8.42 -28.14
C SER A 57 11.71 -8.56 -26.76
N ARG A 58 11.30 -7.72 -25.84
CA ARG A 58 11.67 -7.84 -24.41
C ARG A 58 10.55 -7.35 -23.50
N ILE A 59 10.47 -7.93 -22.31
CA ILE A 59 9.57 -7.48 -21.23
C ILE A 59 10.30 -7.54 -19.91
N THR A 60 10.17 -6.49 -19.09
CA THR A 60 10.68 -6.47 -17.72
C THR A 60 9.49 -6.72 -16.76
N PHE A 61 9.71 -7.55 -15.76
CA PHE A 61 8.70 -7.91 -14.78
C PHE A 61 9.35 -8.22 -13.44
N THR A 62 8.60 -8.05 -12.34
CA THR A 62 9.01 -8.47 -11.02
C THR A 62 8.25 -9.73 -10.62
N THR A 63 8.97 -10.74 -10.14
CA THR A 63 8.35 -11.97 -9.63
C THR A 63 7.56 -11.68 -8.36
N LYS A 64 6.49 -12.46 -8.14
CA LYS A 64 5.68 -12.34 -6.93
C LYS A 64 6.52 -12.62 -5.68
N LYS A 65 6.10 -12.05 -4.55
CA LYS A 65 6.67 -12.35 -3.24
C LYS A 65 6.45 -13.82 -2.90
N GLY A 66 7.50 -14.48 -2.48
CA GLY A 66 7.42 -15.85 -1.97
C GLY A 66 7.02 -15.88 -0.50
N LYS A 67 6.47 -17.02 -0.06
CA LYS A 67 6.18 -17.23 1.35
C LYS A 67 7.45 -17.09 2.19
N PRO A 68 7.41 -16.39 3.33
CA PRO A 68 8.54 -16.33 4.24
C PRO A 68 8.80 -17.71 4.87
N THR A 69 10.05 -18.01 5.11
CA THR A 69 10.49 -19.27 5.76
C THR A 69 10.72 -19.09 7.25
N GLY A 70 10.71 -20.17 8.00
CA GLY A 70 10.98 -20.16 9.45
C GLY A 70 9.75 -19.82 10.29
N TYR A 71 8.56 -19.97 9.75
CA TYR A 71 7.27 -19.83 10.44
C TYR A 71 6.63 -21.20 10.65
N THR A 72 5.85 -21.33 11.73
CA THR A 72 4.89 -22.43 11.87
C THR A 72 3.69 -22.11 10.96
N GLU A 73 3.47 -22.91 9.92
CA GLU A 73 2.37 -22.75 8.98
C GLU A 73 1.11 -23.43 9.49
N ILE A 74 -0.01 -22.72 9.42
CA ILE A 74 -1.33 -23.18 9.86
C ILE A 74 -2.37 -22.74 8.84
N GLU A 75 -3.27 -23.64 8.44
CA GLU A 75 -4.44 -23.27 7.64
C GLU A 75 -5.46 -22.54 8.52
N TRP A 76 -6.13 -21.53 7.98
CA TRP A 76 -7.07 -20.68 8.71
C TRP A 76 -8.13 -21.47 9.51
N GLU A 77 -8.66 -22.53 8.92
CA GLU A 77 -9.71 -23.37 9.50
C GLU A 77 -9.24 -24.12 10.77
N ASN A 78 -7.92 -24.24 10.94
CA ASN A 78 -7.30 -24.95 12.08
C ASN A 78 -6.69 -24.01 13.13
N VAL A 79 -6.95 -22.70 13.04
CA VAL A 79 -6.38 -21.72 13.95
C VAL A 79 -6.98 -21.84 15.34
N ASP A 80 -6.17 -22.19 16.32
CA ASP A 80 -6.48 -22.09 17.75
C ASP A 80 -5.54 -21.06 18.39
N TRP A 81 -6.05 -19.86 18.61
CA TRP A 81 -5.31 -18.73 19.15
C TRP A 81 -4.65 -19.00 20.51
N SER A 82 -5.20 -19.94 21.30
CA SER A 82 -4.69 -20.27 22.63
C SER A 82 -3.41 -21.06 22.62
N THR A 83 -3.06 -21.66 21.46
CA THR A 83 -1.88 -22.51 21.29
C THR A 83 -0.75 -21.85 20.49
N LEU A 84 -1.03 -20.67 19.89
CA LEU A 84 -0.10 -20.01 19.00
C LEU A 84 0.97 -19.23 19.76
N SER A 85 2.22 -19.39 19.35
CA SER A 85 3.35 -18.65 19.89
C SER A 85 4.48 -18.54 18.87
N GLY A 86 5.42 -17.61 19.12
CA GLY A 86 6.58 -17.40 18.26
C GLY A 86 6.22 -16.84 16.88
N LYS A 87 6.71 -17.46 15.82
CA LYS A 87 6.49 -17.02 14.43
C LYS A 87 5.45 -17.90 13.75
N VAL A 88 4.33 -17.30 13.39
CA VAL A 88 3.18 -18.01 12.82
C VAL A 88 2.83 -17.45 11.44
N LEU A 89 2.61 -18.35 10.48
CA LEU A 89 2.06 -18.03 9.17
C LEU A 89 0.70 -18.72 9.03
N ILE A 90 -0.34 -17.93 8.81
CA ILE A 90 -1.70 -18.40 8.63
C ILE A 90 -2.03 -18.34 7.14
N ASN A 91 -2.25 -19.50 6.53
CA ASN A 91 -2.69 -19.63 5.15
C ASN A 91 -4.20 -19.38 5.07
N ILE A 92 -4.62 -18.52 4.18
CA ILE A 92 -6.03 -18.20 3.92
C ILE A 92 -6.32 -18.53 2.47
N SER A 93 -7.04 -19.62 2.25
CA SER A 93 -7.36 -20.11 0.91
C SER A 93 -8.75 -19.70 0.42
N ASN A 94 -9.65 -19.39 1.35
CA ASN A 94 -11.03 -19.00 1.11
C ASN A 94 -11.39 -17.75 1.91
N ASP A 95 -12.54 -17.17 1.61
CA ASP A 95 -13.06 -16.03 2.36
C ASP A 95 -13.15 -16.34 3.86
N ALA A 96 -12.74 -15.41 4.67
CA ALA A 96 -12.58 -15.59 6.11
C ALA A 96 -13.03 -14.36 6.91
N SER A 97 -13.29 -14.57 8.21
CA SER A 97 -13.47 -13.48 9.15
C SER A 97 -12.46 -13.66 10.29
N ILE A 98 -11.49 -12.74 10.37
CA ILE A 98 -10.44 -12.80 11.39
C ILE A 98 -11.01 -12.28 12.71
N ILE A 99 -11.39 -13.21 13.57
CA ILE A 99 -11.86 -12.93 14.94
C ILE A 99 -10.75 -13.31 15.91
N LEU A 100 -10.11 -12.30 16.48
CA LEU A 100 -9.06 -12.48 17.47
C LEU A 100 -9.64 -12.55 18.89
N PRO A 101 -9.00 -13.28 19.82
CA PRO A 101 -9.34 -13.23 21.24
C PRO A 101 -9.25 -11.78 21.74
N ASN A 102 -10.36 -11.25 22.27
CA ASN A 102 -10.44 -9.84 22.69
C ASN A 102 -10.01 -8.82 21.61
N ASN A 103 -10.17 -9.15 20.34
CA ASN A 103 -9.68 -8.39 19.18
C ASN A 103 -8.16 -8.13 19.18
N SER A 104 -7.37 -8.98 19.82
CA SER A 104 -5.96 -8.70 20.06
C SER A 104 -5.07 -9.88 19.64
N ILE A 105 -3.96 -9.59 19.00
CA ILE A 105 -2.88 -10.55 18.75
C ILE A 105 -2.36 -11.01 20.13
N PRO A 106 -2.33 -12.33 20.41
CA PRO A 106 -1.80 -12.87 21.67
C PRO A 106 -0.36 -12.42 21.95
N ALA A 107 -0.02 -12.25 23.23
CA ALA A 107 1.29 -11.74 23.66
C ALA A 107 2.44 -12.68 23.32
N ASP A 108 2.19 -13.98 23.21
CA ASP A 108 3.19 -15.02 22.92
C ASP A 108 3.54 -15.10 21.42
N ILE A 109 2.83 -14.38 20.54
CA ILE A 109 3.11 -14.31 19.13
C ILE A 109 4.17 -13.21 18.88
N GLU A 110 5.33 -13.65 18.43
CA GLU A 110 6.45 -12.77 18.08
C GLU A 110 6.26 -12.13 16.70
N GLU A 111 5.89 -12.95 15.71
CA GLU A 111 5.59 -12.50 14.35
C GLU A 111 4.37 -13.25 13.81
N ILE A 112 3.50 -12.55 13.08
CA ILE A 112 2.36 -13.19 12.42
C ILE A 112 2.21 -12.73 10.97
N VAL A 113 1.95 -13.69 10.09
CA VAL A 113 1.71 -13.47 8.66
C VAL A 113 0.35 -14.06 8.29
N PHE A 114 -0.52 -13.24 7.70
CA PHE A 114 -1.75 -13.66 7.06
C PHE A 114 -1.52 -13.74 5.55
N TRP A 115 -1.46 -14.94 5.00
CA TRP A 115 -1.07 -15.21 3.63
C TRP A 115 -2.25 -15.67 2.79
N GLY A 116 -2.70 -14.83 1.89
CA GLY A 116 -3.77 -15.15 0.94
C GLY A 116 -3.28 -16.04 -0.21
N SER A 117 -4.15 -16.94 -0.63
CA SER A 117 -3.94 -17.76 -1.83
C SER A 117 -3.94 -16.91 -3.12
N GLU A 118 -3.66 -17.55 -4.25
CA GLU A 118 -3.68 -16.90 -5.58
C GLU A 118 -5.02 -16.24 -5.93
N THR A 119 -6.11 -16.71 -5.36
CA THR A 119 -7.47 -16.18 -5.57
C THR A 119 -7.72 -14.85 -4.88
N LYS A 120 -6.80 -14.40 -4.01
CA LYS A 120 -6.96 -13.20 -3.17
C LYS A 120 -8.26 -13.24 -2.36
N PRO A 121 -8.37 -14.12 -1.35
CA PRO A 121 -9.59 -14.29 -0.58
C PRO A 121 -10.01 -13.02 0.13
N SER A 122 -11.32 -12.83 0.29
CA SER A 122 -11.89 -11.71 1.05
C SER A 122 -11.84 -12.00 2.55
N VAL A 123 -11.30 -11.05 3.30
CA VAL A 123 -11.08 -11.20 4.75
C VAL A 123 -11.73 -10.05 5.50
N GLU A 124 -12.74 -10.39 6.30
CA GLU A 124 -13.34 -9.42 7.23
C GLU A 124 -12.46 -9.24 8.46
N ILE A 125 -12.16 -8.00 8.80
CA ILE A 125 -11.38 -7.62 9.99
C ILE A 125 -12.14 -6.60 10.82
N ASN A 126 -12.15 -6.84 12.14
CA ASN A 126 -12.74 -5.95 13.13
C ASN A 126 -11.66 -5.47 14.13
N ASN A 127 -10.92 -4.42 13.78
CA ASN A 127 -9.92 -3.79 14.65
C ASN A 127 -8.91 -4.78 15.27
N ILE A 128 -7.78 -4.99 14.63
CA ILE A 128 -6.71 -5.80 15.21
C ILE A 128 -5.89 -4.95 16.18
N ASP A 129 -5.80 -5.39 17.42
CA ASP A 129 -5.04 -4.81 18.53
C ASP A 129 -3.89 -5.76 18.95
N PHE A 130 -3.07 -5.39 19.93
CA PHE A 130 -1.93 -6.17 20.40
C PHE A 130 -1.98 -6.31 21.94
N SER A 131 -1.81 -7.55 22.42
CA SER A 131 -1.72 -7.83 23.86
C SER A 131 -0.31 -7.71 24.42
N GLY A 132 0.70 -7.73 23.55
CA GLY A 132 2.12 -7.66 23.88
C GLY A 132 2.94 -6.95 22.79
N GLN A 133 4.25 -7.15 22.84
CA GLN A 133 5.16 -6.65 21.80
C GLN A 133 5.22 -7.66 20.66
N CYS A 134 4.80 -7.23 19.48
CA CYS A 134 4.89 -8.01 18.26
C CYS A 134 5.99 -7.41 17.38
N LYS A 135 6.91 -8.23 16.87
CA LYS A 135 7.96 -7.75 15.97
C LYS A 135 7.40 -7.44 14.59
N LYS A 136 6.53 -8.31 14.08
CA LYS A 136 5.95 -8.14 12.75
C LYS A 136 4.53 -8.67 12.67
N ILE A 137 3.66 -7.87 12.03
CA ILE A 137 2.40 -8.36 11.45
C ILE A 137 2.44 -8.11 9.95
N GLU A 138 2.03 -9.09 9.16
CA GLU A 138 2.02 -9.00 7.72
C GLU A 138 0.70 -9.52 7.13
N PHE A 139 0.16 -8.78 6.16
CA PHE A 139 -0.95 -9.20 5.31
C PHE A 139 -0.46 -9.26 3.87
N TYR A 140 -0.65 -10.38 3.21
CA TYR A 140 -0.23 -10.58 1.83
C TYR A 140 -1.37 -11.17 0.99
N ASN A 141 -1.62 -10.53 -0.16
CA ASN A 141 -2.55 -10.99 -1.20
C ASN A 141 -3.97 -11.27 -0.70
N LEU A 142 -4.56 -10.32 0.01
CA LEU A 142 -5.90 -10.38 0.61
C LEU A 142 -6.78 -9.22 0.14
N ASP A 143 -8.09 -9.45 0.04
CA ASP A 143 -9.11 -8.39 0.00
C ASP A 143 -9.63 -8.15 1.42
N ILE A 144 -9.07 -7.14 2.10
CA ILE A 144 -9.33 -6.83 3.50
C ILE A 144 -10.47 -5.82 3.60
N TYR A 145 -11.53 -6.16 4.32
CA TYR A 145 -12.69 -5.28 4.45
C TYR A 145 -13.30 -5.29 5.86
N SER A 146 -14.19 -4.32 6.13
CA SER A 146 -15.01 -4.30 7.33
C SER A 146 -16.48 -4.07 7.00
N THR A 147 -17.35 -4.77 7.69
CA THR A 147 -18.81 -4.51 7.64
C THR A 147 -19.20 -3.27 8.43
N ASN A 148 -18.40 -2.86 9.42
CA ASN A 148 -18.58 -1.61 10.17
C ASN A 148 -17.72 -0.48 9.60
N LYS A 149 -18.10 0.01 8.42
CA LYS A 149 -17.38 1.00 7.61
C LYS A 149 -17.01 2.29 8.35
N GLY A 150 -17.87 2.78 9.23
CA GLY A 150 -17.67 4.04 9.98
C GLY A 150 -16.98 3.87 11.33
N GLY A 151 -16.71 2.65 11.78
CA GLY A 151 -16.22 2.33 13.13
C GLY A 151 -14.84 1.71 13.17
N ASN A 152 -14.52 0.84 12.24
CA ASN A 152 -13.35 -0.01 12.32
C ASN A 152 -12.12 0.53 11.57
N PHE A 153 -10.94 0.17 12.08
CA PHE A 153 -9.65 0.29 11.43
C PHE A 153 -9.11 -1.10 11.15
N VAL A 154 -8.15 -1.24 10.26
CA VAL A 154 -7.46 -2.52 10.08
C VAL A 154 -6.67 -2.82 11.35
N ILE A 155 -5.84 -1.87 11.78
CA ILE A 155 -4.95 -2.00 12.94
C ILE A 155 -5.20 -0.86 13.94
N TYR A 156 -5.28 -1.23 15.20
CA TYR A 156 -5.18 -0.34 16.34
C TYR A 156 -3.85 -0.56 17.06
N LEU A 157 -3.04 0.46 17.08
CA LEU A 157 -1.93 0.56 18.03
C LEU A 157 -2.48 1.28 19.27
N ASP A 158 -3.24 0.56 20.07
CA ASP A 158 -4.04 1.15 21.16
C ASP A 158 -3.90 0.36 22.45
N ASN A 159 -3.86 1.08 23.53
CA ASN A 159 -3.87 0.55 24.87
C ASN A 159 -5.11 0.99 25.67
N GLN A 160 -6.30 0.93 25.09
CA GLN A 160 -7.52 1.30 25.78
C GLN A 160 -7.76 0.46 27.04
N GLY A 161 -7.34 0.99 28.18
CA GLY A 161 -7.64 0.39 29.49
C GLY A 161 -6.84 -0.88 29.82
N LYS A 162 -5.83 -1.23 29.04
CA LYS A 162 -4.92 -2.36 29.34
C LYS A 162 -3.66 -1.85 30.05
N THR A 163 -3.20 -2.59 31.02
CA THR A 163 -1.99 -2.28 31.80
C THR A 163 -0.70 -2.41 31.01
N ASN A 164 -0.72 -3.13 29.90
CA ASN A 164 0.41 -3.32 29.00
C ASN A 164 0.08 -2.78 27.62
N SER A 165 0.85 -1.80 27.18
CA SER A 165 0.75 -1.26 25.82
C SER A 165 1.33 -2.27 24.84
N GLY A 166 0.48 -2.92 24.09
CA GLY A 166 0.92 -3.71 22.93
C GLY A 166 1.40 -2.79 21.81
N SER A 167 2.43 -3.19 21.10
CA SER A 167 2.92 -2.49 19.93
C SER A 167 3.44 -3.46 18.88
N VAL A 168 3.63 -2.96 17.67
CA VAL A 168 4.29 -3.69 16.60
C VAL A 168 5.49 -2.87 16.10
N GLU A 169 6.62 -3.54 15.87
CA GLU A 169 7.79 -2.90 15.30
C GLU A 169 7.63 -2.71 13.79
N LYS A 170 7.05 -3.70 13.11
CA LYS A 170 6.85 -3.68 11.66
C LYS A 170 5.45 -4.17 11.26
N LEU A 171 4.69 -3.30 10.60
CA LEU A 171 3.45 -3.66 9.91
C LEU A 171 3.72 -3.69 8.41
N VAL A 172 3.38 -4.78 7.74
CA VAL A 172 3.49 -4.94 6.28
C VAL A 172 2.12 -5.28 5.71
N ILE A 173 1.67 -4.52 4.72
CA ILE A 173 0.49 -4.86 3.92
C ILE A 173 0.92 -4.81 2.47
N SER A 174 0.90 -5.94 1.79
CA SER A 174 1.38 -6.01 0.41
C SER A 174 0.47 -6.82 -0.51
N SER A 175 0.34 -6.37 -1.74
CA SER A 175 -0.54 -6.95 -2.78
C SER A 175 -2.00 -7.09 -2.34
N CYS A 176 -2.46 -6.25 -1.41
CA CYS A 176 -3.80 -6.30 -0.82
C CYS A 176 -4.75 -5.28 -1.45
N MET A 177 -6.05 -5.58 -1.39
CA MET A 177 -7.09 -4.56 -1.44
C MET A 177 -7.56 -4.27 -0.02
N ILE A 178 -7.71 -2.98 0.35
CA ILE A 178 -8.22 -2.53 1.64
C ILE A 178 -9.43 -1.65 1.39
N ARG A 179 -10.57 -2.03 1.91
CA ARG A 179 -11.82 -1.30 1.64
C ARG A 179 -12.78 -1.26 2.81
N ASP A 180 -13.63 -0.25 2.79
CA ASP A 180 -14.77 -0.14 3.71
C ASP A 180 -14.36 -0.01 5.19
N PHE A 181 -13.28 0.71 5.49
CA PHE A 181 -12.87 1.03 6.85
C PHE A 181 -13.09 2.52 7.18
N ARG A 182 -13.05 2.82 8.45
CA ARG A 182 -12.95 4.21 8.92
C ARG A 182 -11.59 4.81 8.59
N GLY A 183 -10.55 4.02 8.70
CA GLY A 183 -9.16 4.31 8.35
C GLY A 183 -8.34 3.03 8.40
N VAL A 184 -7.08 3.06 8.00
CA VAL A 184 -6.26 1.83 7.98
C VAL A 184 -5.60 1.62 9.33
N ILE A 185 -4.81 2.58 9.82
CA ILE A 185 -4.02 2.43 11.04
C ILE A 185 -4.36 3.56 12.01
N ARG A 186 -4.64 3.20 13.25
CA ARG A 186 -4.84 4.16 14.31
C ARG A 186 -3.86 3.93 15.46
N VAL A 187 -3.13 4.97 15.82
CA VAL A 187 -2.28 5.02 17.02
C VAL A 187 -3.04 5.79 18.09
N ARG A 188 -3.34 5.14 19.21
CA ARG A 188 -4.14 5.71 20.29
C ARG A 188 -3.59 5.29 21.65
N LYS A 189 -3.39 6.23 22.56
CA LYS A 189 -2.96 6.00 23.94
C LYS A 189 -1.68 5.20 24.18
N THR A 190 -0.88 4.89 23.16
CA THR A 190 0.39 4.27 23.47
C THR A 190 1.38 5.34 23.89
N THR A 191 1.95 5.20 25.07
CA THR A 191 3.20 5.85 25.44
C THR A 191 4.26 4.77 25.43
N SER A 192 4.86 4.51 24.32
CA SER A 192 5.91 3.50 24.24
C SER A 192 7.14 4.08 23.58
N ASN A 193 8.30 3.62 24.03
CA ASN A 193 9.57 3.90 23.34
C ASN A 193 9.70 3.06 22.04
N ALA A 194 8.61 2.52 21.54
CA ALA A 194 8.63 1.68 20.35
C ALA A 194 8.79 2.52 19.09
N ASN A 195 9.55 1.97 18.17
CA ASN A 195 9.66 2.44 16.80
C ASN A 195 8.78 1.56 15.93
N THR A 196 7.85 2.18 15.21
CA THR A 196 6.96 1.43 14.32
C THR A 196 7.19 1.84 12.88
N THR A 197 7.47 0.85 12.03
CA THR A 197 7.54 1.01 10.58
C THR A 197 6.32 0.36 9.93
N ILE A 198 5.65 1.11 9.08
CA ILE A 198 4.48 0.69 8.31
C ILE A 198 4.89 0.67 6.84
N GLU A 199 4.76 -0.46 6.20
CA GLU A 199 5.00 -0.66 4.77
C GLU A 199 3.70 -1.08 4.10
N ILE A 200 3.21 -0.25 3.19
CA ILE A 200 2.04 -0.56 2.35
C ILE A 200 2.55 -0.53 0.91
N ASP A 201 2.58 -1.68 0.28
CA ASP A 201 3.15 -1.85 -1.06
C ASP A 201 2.23 -2.64 -1.97
N ASP A 202 2.14 -2.24 -3.24
CA ASP A 202 1.31 -2.91 -4.25
C ASP A 202 -0.16 -3.07 -3.81
N CYS A 203 -0.72 -2.07 -3.14
CA CYS A 203 -2.07 -2.13 -2.58
C CYS A 203 -3.07 -1.24 -3.34
N ILE A 204 -4.34 -1.60 -3.24
CA ILE A 204 -5.47 -0.72 -3.57
C ILE A 204 -6.18 -0.39 -2.26
N ILE A 205 -6.26 0.89 -1.91
CA ILE A 205 -6.96 1.38 -0.72
C ILE A 205 -8.14 2.23 -1.17
N LYS A 206 -9.36 1.79 -0.88
CA LYS A 206 -10.56 2.49 -1.34
C LYS A 206 -11.67 2.57 -0.31
N GLY A 207 -12.56 3.54 -0.46
CA GLY A 207 -13.78 3.61 0.32
C GLY A 207 -13.56 3.81 1.83
N LEU A 208 -12.50 4.51 2.25
CA LEU A 208 -12.32 4.88 3.65
C LEU A 208 -13.35 5.95 4.05
N GLN A 209 -14.16 5.68 5.08
CA GLN A 209 -15.37 6.45 5.39
C GLN A 209 -15.30 7.30 6.66
N GLY A 210 -14.18 7.42 7.30
CA GLY A 210 -14.09 8.15 8.56
C GLY A 210 -13.71 9.62 8.38
N GLY A 211 -14.54 10.57 8.76
CA GLY A 211 -14.15 11.98 8.83
C GLY A 211 -12.83 12.16 9.59
N HIS A 212 -11.86 12.85 9.00
CA HIS A 212 -10.52 13.10 9.50
C HIS A 212 -9.58 11.88 9.62
N TYR A 213 -10.01 10.69 9.26
CA TYR A 213 -9.21 9.47 9.29
C TYR A 213 -8.82 9.08 7.86
N GLY A 214 -7.65 8.53 7.71
CA GLY A 214 -7.11 8.09 6.43
C GLY A 214 -6.26 6.85 6.60
N ILE A 215 -5.08 6.84 5.99
CA ILE A 215 -4.20 5.69 6.08
C ILE A 215 -3.59 5.58 7.49
N LEU A 216 -3.04 6.69 7.99
CA LEU A 216 -2.39 6.73 9.29
C LEU A 216 -2.97 7.84 10.16
N HIS A 217 -3.52 7.46 11.30
CA HIS A 217 -4.04 8.39 12.29
C HIS A 217 -3.34 8.19 13.63
N ALA A 218 -2.42 9.08 13.94
CA ALA A 218 -1.64 9.10 15.18
C ALA A 218 -1.98 10.33 16.03
N SER A 219 -3.26 10.69 16.08
CA SER A 219 -3.76 11.84 16.81
C SER A 219 -4.99 11.46 17.61
N ASP A 220 -4.88 11.46 18.94
CA ASP A 220 -6.05 11.49 19.80
C ASP A 220 -5.82 12.55 20.88
N ILE A 221 -6.32 13.75 20.61
CA ILE A 221 -5.96 14.97 21.34
C ILE A 221 -6.92 15.24 22.49
N THR A 222 -8.11 14.62 22.51
CA THR A 222 -9.17 15.04 23.42
C THR A 222 -9.73 13.91 24.24
N GLY A 223 -9.77 14.14 25.55
CA GLY A 223 -10.57 13.39 26.49
C GLY A 223 -9.79 12.30 27.24
N SER A 224 -10.54 11.42 27.90
CA SER A 224 -10.09 10.30 28.73
C SER A 224 -9.17 9.30 28.01
N SER A 225 -8.94 9.51 26.74
CA SER A 225 -8.13 8.63 25.91
C SER A 225 -6.64 8.98 25.79
N GLY A 226 -6.21 10.14 26.21
CA GLY A 226 -4.80 10.58 26.12
C GLY A 226 -4.24 10.58 24.68
N ALA A 227 -3.22 11.36 24.43
CA ALA A 227 -2.48 11.32 23.18
C ALA A 227 -1.48 10.15 23.21
N GLY A 228 -1.62 9.20 22.31
CA GLY A 228 -0.61 8.18 22.11
C GLY A 228 0.59 8.74 21.39
N SER A 229 1.78 8.37 21.78
CA SER A 229 3.01 8.65 21.05
C SER A 229 3.91 7.44 20.99
N LEU A 230 4.50 7.22 19.82
CA LEU A 230 5.59 6.28 19.60
C LEU A 230 6.90 7.07 19.52
N ALA A 231 8.02 6.44 19.84
CA ALA A 231 9.33 7.09 19.73
C ALA A 231 9.64 7.51 18.30
N SER A 232 9.28 6.67 17.33
CA SER A 232 9.24 7.03 15.91
C SER A 232 8.13 6.30 15.17
N LEU A 233 7.64 6.92 14.11
CA LEU A 233 6.61 6.38 13.26
C LEU A 233 7.00 6.62 11.79
N LYS A 234 7.17 5.55 11.03
CA LYS A 234 7.50 5.61 9.62
C LYS A 234 6.42 4.96 8.78
N LEU A 235 5.88 5.70 7.82
CA LEU A 235 4.98 5.18 6.79
C LEU A 235 5.69 5.19 5.44
N ASN A 236 5.82 4.03 4.82
CA ASN A 236 6.18 3.86 3.42
C ASN A 236 4.94 3.37 2.66
N LEU A 237 4.46 4.18 1.74
CA LEU A 237 3.35 3.86 0.84
C LEU A 237 3.91 3.83 -0.58
N THR A 238 3.98 2.64 -1.16
CA THR A 238 4.65 2.44 -2.46
C THR A 238 3.77 1.66 -3.43
N ASN A 239 3.93 1.92 -4.72
CA ASN A 239 3.31 1.16 -5.82
C ASN A 239 1.81 0.91 -5.61
N SER A 240 1.08 1.90 -5.09
CA SER A 240 -0.27 1.72 -4.58
C SER A 240 -1.25 2.74 -5.13
N THR A 241 -2.50 2.33 -5.25
CA THR A 241 -3.60 3.24 -5.61
C THR A 241 -4.47 3.53 -4.40
N ILE A 242 -4.70 4.81 -4.14
CA ILE A 242 -5.61 5.31 -3.09
C ILE A 242 -6.80 5.95 -3.79
N ALA A 243 -7.98 5.36 -3.62
CA ALA A 243 -9.15 5.76 -4.37
C ALA A 243 -10.35 6.09 -3.48
N ASN A 244 -11.15 7.05 -3.96
CA ASN A 244 -12.49 7.31 -3.43
C ASN A 244 -12.52 7.42 -1.90
N LEU A 245 -11.62 8.24 -1.33
CA LEU A 245 -11.69 8.56 0.10
C LEU A 245 -12.99 9.31 0.35
N ILE A 246 -13.85 8.71 1.17
CA ILE A 246 -15.19 9.20 1.46
C ILE A 246 -15.21 9.78 2.87
N GLY A 247 -15.57 11.03 3.00
CA GLY A 247 -15.70 11.68 4.30
C GLY A 247 -15.08 13.07 4.34
N ALA A 248 -15.74 13.98 5.04
CA ALA A 248 -15.27 15.34 5.16
C ALA A 248 -13.91 15.41 5.86
N ALA A 249 -12.98 16.11 5.26
CA ALA A 249 -11.65 16.40 5.80
C ALA A 249 -10.78 15.15 6.08
N SER A 250 -10.89 14.11 5.27
CA SER A 250 -9.99 12.95 5.29
C SER A 250 -8.54 13.38 5.09
N SER A 251 -7.62 12.71 5.74
CA SER A 251 -6.17 12.95 5.55
C SER A 251 -5.45 11.62 5.35
N ILE A 252 -4.42 11.63 4.51
CA ILE A 252 -3.58 10.43 4.34
C ILE A 252 -2.84 10.15 5.63
N VAL A 253 -2.24 11.19 6.22
CA VAL A 253 -1.56 11.11 7.51
C VAL A 253 -2.10 12.21 8.43
N ARG A 254 -2.48 11.82 9.64
CA ARG A 254 -2.82 12.75 10.71
C ARG A 254 -2.00 12.43 11.95
N THR A 255 -1.36 13.45 12.53
CA THR A 255 -0.59 13.32 13.77
C THR A 255 -1.02 14.37 14.81
N ALA A 256 -0.74 14.12 16.08
CA ALA A 256 -0.87 15.12 17.14
C ALA A 256 0.47 15.77 17.43
N ASN A 257 0.44 16.91 18.12
CA ASN A 257 1.65 17.61 18.60
C ASN A 257 2.53 16.75 19.51
N THR A 258 1.97 15.69 20.08
CA THR A 258 2.67 14.74 20.94
C THR A 258 3.42 13.67 20.16
N GLN A 259 3.01 13.39 18.92
CA GLN A 259 3.70 12.45 18.05
C GLN A 259 4.78 13.19 17.27
N GLN A 260 6.02 13.05 17.71
CA GLN A 260 7.22 13.53 17.03
C GLN A 260 7.88 12.42 16.22
N ASN A 261 8.85 12.75 15.39
CA ASN A 261 9.61 11.78 14.56
C ASN A 261 8.70 10.95 13.63
N VAL A 262 7.87 11.63 12.84
CA VAL A 262 7.06 11.01 11.80
C VAL A 262 7.74 11.16 10.46
N THR A 263 7.99 10.04 9.79
CA THR A 263 8.47 10.02 8.40
C THR A 263 7.39 9.41 7.52
N THR A 264 6.99 10.13 6.49
CA THR A 264 6.05 9.64 5.47
C THR A 264 6.72 9.68 4.12
N ASN A 265 6.81 8.53 3.47
CA ASN A 265 7.28 8.37 2.10
C ASN A 265 6.13 7.84 1.24
N ILE A 266 5.84 8.53 0.15
CA ILE A 266 4.85 8.14 -0.85
C ILE A 266 5.58 8.07 -2.19
N GLU A 267 5.58 6.90 -2.82
CA GLU A 267 6.33 6.67 -4.05
C GLU A 267 5.55 5.77 -5.01
N ASN A 268 5.59 6.11 -6.31
CA ASN A 268 4.92 5.36 -7.37
C ASN A 268 3.42 5.15 -7.07
N CYS A 269 2.74 6.15 -6.53
CA CYS A 269 1.34 6.02 -6.11
C CYS A 269 0.39 6.79 -7.03
N THR A 270 -0.82 6.27 -7.18
CA THR A 270 -1.93 6.97 -7.84
C THR A 270 -3.02 7.30 -6.82
N PHE A 271 -3.34 8.57 -6.69
CA PHE A 271 -4.50 9.05 -5.92
C PHE A 271 -5.63 9.34 -6.90
N TYR A 272 -6.73 8.60 -6.80
CA TYR A 272 -7.86 8.70 -7.72
C TYR A 272 -9.16 9.08 -7.01
N GLY A 273 -9.96 9.96 -7.63
CA GLY A 273 -11.29 10.27 -7.15
C GLY A 273 -11.33 11.01 -5.80
N LEU A 274 -10.32 11.83 -5.48
CA LEU A 274 -10.28 12.67 -4.28
C LEU A 274 -11.19 13.88 -4.47
N THR A 275 -12.50 13.69 -4.33
CA THR A 275 -13.51 14.70 -4.69
C THR A 275 -14.08 15.47 -3.50
N THR A 276 -13.82 15.05 -2.28
CA THR A 276 -14.42 15.64 -1.08
C THR A 276 -13.75 16.95 -0.68
N SER A 277 -14.55 17.97 -0.40
CA SER A 277 -14.06 19.28 0.05
C SER A 277 -13.42 19.21 1.44
N GLY A 278 -12.31 19.91 1.64
CA GLY A 278 -11.61 20.01 2.90
C GLY A 278 -10.64 18.89 3.22
N GLU A 279 -10.42 18.00 2.27
CA GLU A 279 -9.40 16.94 2.36
C GLU A 279 -8.00 17.50 2.29
N GLN A 280 -7.05 16.76 2.84
CA GLN A 280 -5.65 17.14 2.90
C GLN A 280 -4.74 15.91 2.97
N LEU A 281 -3.53 16.03 2.44
CA LEU A 281 -2.55 14.94 2.54
C LEU A 281 -2.11 14.75 3.99
N MET A 282 -1.75 15.84 4.66
CA MET A 282 -1.23 15.80 6.02
C MET A 282 -1.97 16.78 6.92
N ARG A 283 -2.37 16.29 8.09
CA ARG A 283 -3.11 17.07 9.09
C ARG A 283 -2.42 17.07 10.45
N ASP A 284 -2.54 18.19 11.15
CA ASP A 284 -2.07 18.40 12.52
C ASP A 284 -0.57 18.10 12.73
N ILE A 285 0.22 18.16 11.66
CA ILE A 285 1.65 17.95 11.71
C ILE A 285 2.30 19.21 12.22
N THR A 286 2.82 19.14 13.44
CA THR A 286 3.58 20.22 14.06
C THR A 286 4.93 19.70 14.50
N GLY A 287 5.99 20.39 14.11
CA GLY A 287 7.28 20.16 14.72
C GLY A 287 8.44 19.83 13.79
N ALA A 288 9.61 20.06 14.33
CA ALA A 288 10.91 20.05 13.66
C ALA A 288 11.39 18.66 13.19
N THR A 289 10.65 17.61 13.47
CA THR A 289 11.09 16.21 13.25
C THR A 289 10.21 15.43 12.28
N CYS A 290 9.26 16.09 11.62
CA CYS A 290 8.42 15.43 10.60
C CYS A 290 9.06 15.57 9.22
N THR A 291 9.09 14.44 8.49
CA THR A 291 9.57 14.35 7.11
C THR A 291 8.44 13.89 6.21
N PHE A 292 8.29 14.53 5.06
CA PHE A 292 7.28 14.20 4.07
C PHE A 292 7.86 14.19 2.66
N ASN A 293 8.04 13.00 2.13
CA ASN A 293 8.59 12.77 0.81
C ASN A 293 7.52 12.21 -0.12
N VAL A 294 7.40 12.78 -1.32
CA VAL A 294 6.53 12.28 -2.38
C VAL A 294 7.32 12.19 -3.67
N SER A 295 7.32 11.04 -4.30
CA SER A 295 8.03 10.83 -5.56
C SER A 295 7.20 10.01 -6.55
N ASN A 296 7.35 10.31 -7.84
CA ASN A 296 6.70 9.64 -8.96
C ASN A 296 5.21 9.33 -8.69
N THR A 297 4.46 10.33 -8.24
CA THR A 297 3.08 10.16 -7.75
C THR A 297 2.10 11.01 -8.56
N LEU A 298 0.96 10.42 -8.87
CA LEU A 298 -0.11 11.02 -9.66
C LEU A 298 -1.35 11.31 -8.81
N PHE A 299 -1.87 12.52 -8.94
CA PHE A 299 -3.17 12.93 -8.40
C PHE A 299 -4.17 13.11 -9.54
N ALA A 300 -5.11 12.16 -9.69
CA ALA A 300 -6.11 12.12 -10.74
C ALA A 300 -7.52 12.28 -10.14
N ALA A 301 -7.99 13.51 -10.03
CA ALA A 301 -9.28 13.80 -9.42
C ALA A 301 -9.82 15.16 -9.85
N SER A 302 -11.12 15.34 -9.78
CA SER A 302 -11.77 16.62 -10.01
C SER A 302 -11.93 17.40 -8.70
N ASN A 303 -10.83 17.99 -8.22
CA ASN A 303 -10.83 18.76 -6.97
C ASN A 303 -9.81 19.91 -7.01
N THR A 304 -10.30 21.13 -6.95
CA THR A 304 -9.46 22.33 -7.03
C THR A 304 -9.12 22.92 -5.66
N ASN A 305 -9.48 22.27 -4.56
CA ASN A 305 -9.30 22.74 -3.19
C ASN A 305 -8.67 21.70 -2.24
N TYR A 306 -7.93 20.74 -2.77
CA TYR A 306 -7.26 19.75 -1.97
C TYR A 306 -6.05 20.39 -1.26
N LYS A 307 -5.95 20.24 0.04
CA LYS A 307 -4.86 20.85 0.80
C LYS A 307 -3.67 19.91 0.89
N VAL A 308 -2.45 20.43 0.73
CA VAL A 308 -1.26 19.67 1.08
C VAL A 308 -1.16 19.54 2.60
N PHE A 309 -1.31 20.66 3.32
CA PHE A 309 -1.26 20.72 4.78
C PHE A 309 -2.51 21.37 5.35
N ASN A 310 -2.80 21.11 6.61
CA ASN A 310 -3.92 21.75 7.32
C ASN A 310 -3.77 23.28 7.33
N SER A 311 -2.53 23.77 7.49
CA SER A 311 -2.19 25.16 7.43
C SER A 311 -0.83 25.35 6.74
N ALA A 312 -0.70 26.37 5.91
CA ALA A 312 0.60 26.69 5.29
C ALA A 312 1.69 27.09 6.30
N THR A 313 1.30 27.46 7.52
CA THR A 313 2.23 27.82 8.60
C THR A 313 2.69 26.62 9.42
N VAL A 314 2.11 25.45 9.20
CA VAL A 314 2.39 24.22 9.93
C VAL A 314 2.80 23.16 8.91
N ALA A 315 3.93 23.34 8.29
CA ALA A 315 4.51 22.36 7.38
C ALA A 315 5.52 21.46 8.13
N PRO A 316 5.71 20.21 7.68
CA PRO A 316 6.84 19.41 8.13
C PRO A 316 8.16 20.15 7.92
N SER A 317 9.13 19.92 8.77
CA SER A 317 10.45 20.54 8.65
C SER A 317 11.21 20.12 7.40
N ASN A 318 10.98 18.89 6.95
CA ASN A 318 11.63 18.31 5.79
C ASN A 318 10.56 17.84 4.79
N VAL A 319 10.45 18.56 3.67
CA VAL A 319 9.52 18.23 2.58
C VAL A 319 10.31 18.08 1.30
N SER A 320 10.11 16.97 0.59
CA SER A 320 10.70 16.71 -0.73
C SER A 320 9.66 16.14 -1.67
N TRP A 321 9.35 16.87 -2.73
CA TRP A 321 8.49 16.41 -3.82
C TRP A 321 9.29 16.33 -5.11
N GLN A 322 9.22 15.15 -5.77
CA GLN A 322 9.94 14.90 -7.02
C GLN A 322 9.04 14.13 -7.99
N LYS A 323 8.89 14.62 -9.22
CA LYS A 323 8.03 13.98 -10.24
C LYS A 323 6.62 13.75 -9.70
N VAL A 324 6.03 14.77 -9.13
CA VAL A 324 4.62 14.76 -8.67
C VAL A 324 3.76 15.42 -9.74
N TYR A 325 2.69 14.76 -10.12
CA TYR A 325 1.81 15.19 -11.19
C TYR A 325 0.37 15.27 -10.74
N ALA A 326 -0.38 16.17 -11.35
CA ALA A 326 -1.82 16.30 -11.14
C ALA A 326 -2.54 16.46 -12.47
N THR A 327 -3.74 15.91 -12.60
CA THR A 327 -4.61 16.16 -13.76
C THR A 327 -5.07 17.61 -13.82
N SER A 328 -5.50 18.09 -14.98
CA SER A 328 -5.87 19.51 -15.21
C SER A 328 -7.03 19.99 -14.33
N ASP A 329 -7.87 19.08 -13.88
CA ASP A 329 -9.02 19.30 -13.00
C ASP A 329 -8.71 19.16 -11.50
N PHE A 330 -7.44 18.92 -11.13
CA PHE A 330 -6.98 18.84 -9.75
C PHE A 330 -6.05 19.99 -9.39
N LYS A 331 -6.22 20.56 -8.20
CA LYS A 331 -5.35 21.62 -7.72
C LYS A 331 -5.11 21.52 -6.22
N PHE A 332 -3.83 21.56 -5.84
CA PHE A 332 -3.45 21.72 -4.45
C PHE A 332 -3.56 23.17 -3.96
N THR A 333 -3.94 23.31 -2.72
CA THR A 333 -3.87 24.55 -1.92
C THR A 333 -2.99 24.35 -0.71
N ASN A 334 -2.61 25.42 -0.02
CA ASN A 334 -1.66 25.40 1.11
C ASN A 334 -0.31 24.73 0.75
N THR A 335 0.18 25.04 -0.46
CA THR A 335 1.48 24.58 -0.94
C THR A 335 2.61 25.43 -0.35
N THR A 336 3.81 24.86 -0.29
CA THR A 336 5.07 25.54 0.04
C THR A 336 6.00 25.51 -1.18
N SER A 337 7.13 26.22 -1.11
CA SER A 337 8.15 26.16 -2.18
C SER A 337 8.72 24.74 -2.41
N SER A 338 8.58 23.85 -1.44
CA SER A 338 9.05 22.47 -1.51
C SER A 338 7.96 21.47 -1.95
N THR A 339 6.73 21.92 -2.22
CA THR A 339 5.63 21.08 -2.68
C THR A 339 5.23 21.43 -4.12
N THR A 340 6.19 21.35 -5.02
CA THR A 340 5.98 21.59 -6.46
C THR A 340 5.45 20.35 -7.16
N TYR A 341 4.56 20.54 -8.11
CA TYR A 341 4.00 19.48 -8.94
C TYR A 341 3.74 20.00 -10.35
N ASP A 342 3.73 19.10 -11.31
CA ASP A 342 3.40 19.39 -12.70
C ASP A 342 1.93 19.14 -12.97
N THR A 343 1.29 20.01 -13.73
CA THR A 343 -0.12 19.82 -14.13
C THR A 343 -0.17 19.24 -15.54
N MET A 344 -0.83 18.10 -15.68
CA MET A 344 -1.08 17.48 -16.97
C MET A 344 -2.09 18.29 -17.78
N THR A 345 -2.10 18.13 -19.08
CA THR A 345 -3.12 18.72 -19.96
C THR A 345 -4.45 17.96 -19.91
N LEU A 346 -4.42 16.69 -19.48
CA LEU A 346 -5.60 15.82 -19.39
C LEU A 346 -6.32 15.99 -18.05
N SER A 347 -7.64 15.95 -18.08
CA SER A 347 -8.47 15.79 -16.89
C SER A 347 -8.42 14.35 -16.38
N SER A 348 -8.88 14.11 -15.15
CA SER A 348 -8.94 12.78 -14.56
C SER A 348 -9.79 11.80 -15.38
N SER A 349 -10.88 12.26 -15.97
CA SER A 349 -11.78 11.46 -16.81
C SER A 349 -11.24 11.21 -18.23
N GLU A 350 -10.34 12.07 -18.73
CA GLU A 350 -9.62 11.83 -19.99
C GLU A 350 -8.46 10.87 -19.78
N LEU A 351 -7.83 10.95 -18.60
CA LEU A 351 -6.69 10.08 -18.26
C LEU A 351 -7.12 8.64 -17.98
N PHE A 352 -8.20 8.45 -17.20
CA PHE A 352 -8.69 7.15 -16.79
C PHE A 352 -10.20 6.97 -16.94
N SER A 353 -10.60 5.77 -17.36
CA SER A 353 -11.90 5.19 -17.00
C SER A 353 -11.73 4.30 -15.77
N CYS A 354 -12.75 4.23 -14.92
CA CYS A 354 -12.71 3.49 -13.66
C CYS A 354 -13.85 2.48 -13.59
N THR A 355 -13.51 1.24 -13.23
CA THR A 355 -14.47 0.24 -12.74
C THR A 355 -14.27 0.12 -11.25
N ASP A 356 -15.32 0.36 -10.47
CA ASP A 356 -15.29 0.30 -9.00
C ASP A 356 -16.52 -0.46 -8.49
N SER A 357 -16.30 -1.66 -7.96
CA SER A 357 -17.29 -2.49 -7.27
C SER A 357 -16.74 -2.97 -5.92
N ASN A 358 -17.53 -3.66 -5.11
CA ASN A 358 -17.06 -4.10 -3.78
C ASN A 358 -15.75 -4.88 -3.83
N SER A 359 -15.60 -5.80 -4.77
CA SER A 359 -14.45 -6.71 -4.87
C SER A 359 -13.48 -6.36 -6.01
N GLU A 360 -13.76 -5.31 -6.80
CA GLU A 360 -12.95 -4.95 -7.94
C GLU A 360 -12.70 -3.45 -7.99
N PHE A 361 -11.50 -3.08 -8.33
CA PHE A 361 -11.13 -1.70 -8.66
C PHE A 361 -10.11 -1.73 -9.80
N THR A 362 -10.43 -1.08 -10.90
CA THR A 362 -9.56 -1.03 -12.09
C THR A 362 -9.58 0.36 -12.69
N LEU A 363 -8.39 0.89 -12.99
CA LEU A 363 -8.20 2.06 -13.82
C LEU A 363 -7.72 1.63 -15.20
N THR A 364 -8.30 2.19 -16.24
CA THR A 364 -7.89 1.94 -17.63
C THR A 364 -7.56 3.27 -18.28
N TYR A 365 -6.36 3.39 -18.83
CA TYR A 365 -5.97 4.60 -19.55
C TYR A 365 -6.85 4.87 -20.76
N GLY A 366 -7.15 6.14 -20.98
CA GLY A 366 -7.85 6.59 -22.19
C GLY A 366 -7.02 6.31 -23.46
N ASN A 367 -7.70 6.17 -24.59
CA ASN A 367 -7.06 5.76 -25.86
C ASN A 367 -5.96 6.73 -26.35
N ASN A 368 -6.01 8.00 -25.96
CA ASN A 368 -5.11 9.03 -26.44
C ASN A 368 -4.07 9.46 -25.37
N VAL A 369 -3.89 8.68 -24.32
CA VAL A 369 -2.91 8.98 -23.27
C VAL A 369 -1.51 8.65 -23.78
N SER A 370 -0.61 9.63 -23.72
CA SER A 370 0.79 9.44 -24.13
C SER A 370 1.55 8.51 -23.17
N GLU A 371 2.55 7.79 -23.69
CA GLU A 371 3.35 6.85 -22.91
C GLU A 371 4.09 7.53 -21.74
N GLU A 372 4.44 8.81 -21.90
CA GLU A 372 5.09 9.57 -20.82
C GLU A 372 4.23 9.71 -19.56
N TYR A 373 2.91 9.70 -19.70
CA TYR A 373 1.98 9.75 -18.55
C TYR A 373 1.76 8.38 -17.92
N LYS A 374 1.88 7.30 -18.70
CA LYS A 374 1.65 5.94 -18.21
C LYS A 374 2.74 5.42 -17.28
N VAL A 375 3.92 6.05 -17.27
CA VAL A 375 5.03 5.69 -16.37
C VAL A 375 4.98 6.43 -15.02
N ILE A 376 3.93 7.22 -14.78
CA ILE A 376 3.74 8.00 -13.55
C ILE A 376 2.74 7.29 -12.65
N GLY A 377 3.01 7.29 -11.35
CA GLY A 377 2.11 6.69 -10.37
C GLY A 377 2.24 5.18 -10.28
N ASP A 378 1.14 4.54 -9.93
CA ASP A 378 1.04 3.09 -9.75
C ASP A 378 1.08 2.36 -11.10
N GLN A 379 2.14 1.63 -11.34
CA GLN A 379 2.42 0.99 -12.62
C GLN A 379 1.53 -0.22 -12.94
N ARG A 380 0.70 -0.67 -11.99
CA ARG A 380 -0.27 -1.77 -12.26
C ARG A 380 -1.27 -1.42 -13.36
N TRP A 381 -1.48 -0.15 -13.64
CA TRP A 381 -2.41 0.33 -14.66
C TRP A 381 -1.78 0.45 -16.05
N ASN A 382 -0.46 0.37 -16.14
CA ASN A 382 0.28 0.39 -17.41
C ASN A 382 0.43 -1.04 -17.96
N LYS A 383 -0.66 -1.59 -18.51
CA LYS A 383 -0.69 -2.94 -19.09
C LYS A 383 -0.92 -2.90 -20.58
#